data_26e8bb6fd51e9c836657534a1e4c79e6
#
_entry.id   26e8bb6fd51e9c836657534a1e4c79e6
#
_cell.length_a   1.000
_cell.length_b   1.000
_cell.length_c   1.000
_cell.angle_alpha   90.00
_cell.angle_beta   90.00
_cell.angle_gamma   90.00
#
_symmetry.space_group_name_H-M   'P 1'
#
loop_
_entity.id
_entity.type
_entity.pdbx_description
1 polymer ?
#
loop_
_entity_poly.entity_id
_entity_poly.type
_entity_poly.pdbx_seq_one_letter_code
_entity_poly.pdbx_strand_id
1 'polypeptide(L)'
;MKTCIISFSSRGNGNCAQIGKLIRSLSEEAVLFQFSNFEIHACGKCGYECFADRSKCPYYSDMEYRLLDAVTNSDLTYFILPNYCDYPCANYFVFNERSQCYFQGHPELLEAYEKVPKRAIVVSNTNEDNFKTALAYQSYKEPDVLFLSAKKYGKVSIRGDLMTDENAVRDVTAFMRKPL
;
A
#
# COMPACT_ATOMS: atom_id res chain seq x y z
N MET A 1 9.72 0.13 -16.86
CA MET A 1 9.38 0.86 -15.62
C MET A 1 9.11 -0.16 -14.53
N LYS A 2 9.89 -0.07 -13.44
CA LYS A 2 9.84 -0.97 -12.28
C LYS A 2 8.72 -0.59 -11.33
N THR A 3 7.73 -1.45 -11.15
CA THR A 3 6.54 -1.16 -10.36
C THR A 3 6.49 -2.00 -9.09
N CYS A 4 6.39 -1.36 -7.92
CA CYS A 4 6.08 -2.02 -6.67
C CYS A 4 4.57 -1.94 -6.40
N ILE A 5 3.95 -3.06 -5.99
CA ILE A 5 2.51 -3.14 -5.71
C ILE A 5 2.35 -3.76 -4.34
N ILE A 6 1.71 -3.05 -3.42
CA ILE A 6 1.45 -3.54 -2.06
C ILE A 6 -0.06 -3.53 -1.81
N SER A 7 -0.64 -4.72 -1.64
CA SER A 7 -2.03 -4.89 -1.22
C SER A 7 -2.09 -5.11 0.29
N PHE A 8 -2.60 -4.13 1.01
CA PHE A 8 -2.69 -4.14 2.48
C PHE A 8 -3.85 -4.96 3.04
N SER A 9 -4.66 -5.56 2.17
CA SER A 9 -5.77 -6.41 2.60
C SER A 9 -5.29 -7.77 3.08
N SER A 10 -5.79 -8.22 4.24
CA SER A 10 -5.59 -9.60 4.72
C SER A 10 -6.40 -10.64 3.95
N ARG A 11 -7.22 -10.24 2.97
CA ARG A 11 -8.05 -11.15 2.16
C ARG A 11 -7.39 -11.46 0.82
N GLY A 12 -6.88 -12.69 0.65
CA GLY A 12 -6.15 -13.12 -0.54
C GLY A 12 -6.96 -13.22 -1.85
N ASN A 13 -8.29 -13.25 -1.76
CA ASN A 13 -9.22 -13.30 -2.89
C ASN A 13 -10.16 -12.09 -2.96
N GLY A 14 -9.92 -11.05 -2.12
CA GLY A 14 -10.73 -9.83 -2.11
C GLY A 14 -10.39 -8.86 -3.24
N ASN A 15 -11.13 -7.75 -3.32
CA ASN A 15 -10.96 -6.74 -4.36
C ASN A 15 -9.54 -6.18 -4.43
N CYS A 16 -8.92 -5.87 -3.30
CA CYS A 16 -7.54 -5.35 -3.29
C CYS A 16 -6.53 -6.33 -3.90
N ALA A 17 -6.68 -7.63 -3.61
CA ALA A 17 -5.84 -8.66 -4.18
C ALA A 17 -6.02 -8.79 -5.70
N GLN A 18 -7.26 -8.68 -6.19
CA GLN A 18 -7.58 -8.72 -7.62
C GLN A 18 -7.06 -7.48 -8.35
N ILE A 19 -7.19 -6.29 -7.76
CA ILE A 19 -6.62 -5.05 -8.30
C ILE A 19 -5.10 -5.18 -8.40
N GLY A 20 -4.42 -5.71 -7.37
CA GLY A 20 -2.98 -5.94 -7.41
C GLY A 20 -2.56 -6.88 -8.56
N LYS A 21 -3.30 -7.96 -8.78
CA LYS A 21 -3.08 -8.89 -9.90
C LYS A 21 -3.30 -8.21 -11.25
N LEU A 22 -4.34 -7.39 -11.38
CA LEU A 22 -4.61 -6.61 -12.60
C LEU A 22 -3.46 -5.65 -12.91
N ILE A 23 -3.03 -4.84 -11.93
CA ILE A 23 -1.90 -3.91 -12.13
C ILE A 23 -0.64 -4.67 -12.53
N ARG A 24 -0.33 -5.78 -11.84
CA ARG A 24 0.80 -6.63 -12.18
C ARG A 24 0.75 -7.15 -13.62
N SER A 25 -0.43 -7.58 -14.09
CA SER A 25 -0.60 -8.13 -15.44
C SER A 25 -0.45 -7.08 -16.54
N LEU A 26 -0.65 -5.80 -16.22
CA LEU A 26 -0.55 -4.66 -17.14
C LEU A 26 0.79 -3.93 -17.05
N SER A 27 1.67 -4.32 -16.13
CA SER A 27 3.00 -3.73 -15.94
C SER A 27 4.07 -4.62 -16.57
N GLU A 28 5.07 -4.00 -17.21
CA GLU A 28 6.19 -4.73 -17.83
C GLU A 28 7.08 -5.42 -16.80
N GLU A 29 7.40 -4.71 -15.72
CA GLU A 29 8.21 -5.21 -14.62
C GLU A 29 7.53 -4.84 -13.31
N ALA A 30 6.99 -5.83 -12.59
CA ALA A 30 6.27 -5.58 -11.36
C ALA A 30 6.47 -6.66 -10.30
N VAL A 31 6.64 -6.21 -9.05
CA VAL A 31 6.55 -7.07 -7.88
C VAL A 31 5.25 -6.80 -7.13
N LEU A 32 4.55 -7.86 -6.73
CA LEU A 32 3.30 -7.79 -5.98
C LEU A 32 3.46 -8.43 -4.61
N PHE A 33 3.25 -7.64 -3.57
CA PHE A 33 3.14 -8.07 -2.19
C PHE A 33 1.69 -8.04 -1.73
N GLN A 34 1.24 -9.12 -1.10
CA GLN A 34 -0.12 -9.22 -0.57
C GLN A 34 -0.05 -9.59 0.90
N PHE A 35 -0.56 -8.74 1.77
CA PHE A 35 -0.60 -8.96 3.23
C PHE A 35 -1.43 -10.19 3.65
N SER A 36 -2.17 -10.78 2.73
CA SER A 36 -2.77 -12.09 2.95
C SER A 36 -1.77 -13.26 3.03
N ASN A 37 -0.53 -13.06 2.60
CA ASN A 37 0.49 -14.11 2.48
C ASN A 37 1.60 -14.00 3.54
N PHE A 38 1.62 -12.94 4.33
CA PHE A 38 2.62 -12.69 5.36
C PHE A 38 2.08 -11.72 6.41
N GLU A 39 2.80 -11.62 7.51
CA GLU A 39 2.54 -10.64 8.57
C GLU A 39 3.76 -9.74 8.76
N ILE A 40 3.51 -8.52 9.18
CA ILE A 40 4.49 -7.65 9.82
C ILE A 40 3.99 -7.31 11.22
N HIS A 41 4.90 -7.23 12.17
CA HIS A 41 4.55 -7.01 13.58
C HIS A 41 4.52 -5.51 13.89
N ALA A 42 3.59 -5.09 14.72
CA ALA A 42 3.61 -3.74 15.27
C ALA A 42 4.85 -3.52 16.14
N CYS A 43 5.36 -2.28 16.18
CA CYS A 43 6.46 -1.89 17.03
C CYS A 43 6.09 -1.99 18.54
N GLY A 44 7.08 -2.02 19.44
CA GLY A 44 6.86 -1.82 20.87
C GLY A 44 7.16 -2.98 21.80
N LYS A 45 7.91 -4.01 21.36
CA LYS A 45 8.37 -5.11 22.24
C LYS A 45 9.90 -5.12 22.46
N CYS A 46 10.54 -3.94 22.38
CA CYS A 46 11.99 -3.79 22.54
C CYS A 46 12.31 -2.44 23.20
N GLY A 47 13.57 -2.22 23.54
CA GLY A 47 14.08 -0.93 24.04
C GLY A 47 14.56 0.01 22.95
N TYR A 48 14.07 -0.13 21.71
CA TYR A 48 14.49 0.66 20.54
C TYR A 48 15.96 0.47 20.12
N GLU A 49 16.54 -0.70 20.39
CA GLU A 49 17.91 -1.04 20.00
C GLU A 49 18.14 -0.91 18.48
N CYS A 50 17.08 -1.04 17.69
CA CYS A 50 17.12 -0.85 16.24
C CYS A 50 17.51 0.59 15.82
N PHE A 51 17.39 1.58 16.70
CA PHE A 51 17.84 2.95 16.40
C PHE A 51 19.36 3.08 16.35
N ALA A 52 20.08 2.22 17.06
CA ALA A 52 21.55 2.11 16.98
C ALA A 52 22.00 1.07 15.95
N ASP A 53 21.23 -0.02 15.82
CA ASP A 53 21.53 -1.13 14.93
C ASP A 53 20.21 -1.84 14.56
N ARG A 54 19.72 -1.60 13.34
CA ARG A 54 18.44 -2.15 12.87
C ARG A 54 18.37 -3.68 12.86
N SER A 55 19.52 -4.39 12.82
CA SER A 55 19.55 -5.85 12.91
C SER A 55 19.14 -6.39 14.28
N LYS A 56 19.11 -5.51 15.29
CA LYS A 56 18.65 -5.84 16.65
C LYS A 56 17.13 -5.72 16.82
N CYS A 57 16.41 -5.30 15.80
CA CYS A 57 14.95 -5.35 15.85
C CYS A 57 14.46 -6.78 16.03
N PRO A 58 13.60 -7.10 17.03
CA PRO A 58 13.07 -8.45 17.21
C PRO A 58 12.35 -9.01 15.98
N TYR A 59 11.88 -8.11 15.12
CA TYR A 59 11.16 -8.41 13.89
C TYR A 59 11.94 -8.11 12.62
N TYR A 60 13.26 -8.04 12.70
CA TYR A 60 14.14 -7.74 11.56
C TYR A 60 13.94 -8.70 10.38
N SER A 61 13.59 -9.96 10.67
CA SER A 61 13.38 -11.00 9.66
C SER A 61 11.98 -11.03 9.04
N ASP A 62 11.05 -10.18 9.50
CA ASP A 62 9.72 -10.11 8.87
C ASP A 62 9.77 -9.37 7.51
N MET A 63 8.63 -9.23 6.86
CA MET A 63 8.58 -8.68 5.49
C MET A 63 8.77 -7.17 5.40
N GLU A 64 8.82 -6.43 6.51
CA GLU A 64 8.84 -4.95 6.51
C GLU A 64 10.02 -4.39 5.71
N TYR A 65 11.23 -4.88 5.99
CA TYR A 65 12.43 -4.40 5.29
C TYR A 65 12.39 -4.70 3.80
N ARG A 66 11.87 -5.86 3.41
CA ARG A 66 11.72 -6.24 2.00
C ARG A 66 10.69 -5.38 1.26
N LEU A 67 9.60 -5.00 1.95
CA LEU A 67 8.61 -4.10 1.39
C LEU A 67 9.20 -2.71 1.13
N LEU A 68 9.91 -2.17 2.12
CA LEU A 68 10.54 -0.85 2.02
C LEU A 68 11.67 -0.84 0.98
N ASP A 69 12.49 -1.89 0.91
CA ASP A 69 13.49 -2.05 -0.15
C ASP A 69 12.84 -2.08 -1.54
N ALA A 70 11.74 -2.80 -1.70
CA ALA A 70 11.03 -2.87 -2.97
C ALA A 70 10.43 -1.51 -3.39
N VAL A 71 9.88 -0.75 -2.43
CA VAL A 71 9.41 0.61 -2.68
C VAL A 71 10.57 1.51 -3.09
N THR A 72 11.65 1.54 -2.30
CA THR A 72 12.80 2.41 -2.50
C THR A 72 13.51 2.16 -3.85
N ASN A 73 13.47 0.92 -4.35
CA ASN A 73 14.09 0.51 -5.62
C ASN A 73 13.11 0.42 -6.80
N SER A 74 11.92 1.03 -6.70
CA SER A 74 10.94 1.09 -7.78
C SER A 74 10.86 2.48 -8.42
N ASP A 75 10.33 2.54 -9.64
CA ASP A 75 10.03 3.81 -10.34
C ASP A 75 8.64 4.34 -9.97
N LEU A 76 7.75 3.46 -9.53
CA LEU A 76 6.38 3.77 -9.11
C LEU A 76 5.89 2.71 -8.12
N THR A 77 5.19 3.16 -7.06
CA THR A 77 4.55 2.26 -6.10
C THR A 77 3.03 2.45 -6.07
N TYR A 78 2.29 1.34 -6.10
CA TYR A 78 0.86 1.30 -5.81
C TYR A 78 0.59 0.75 -4.42
N PHE A 79 -0.10 1.53 -3.59
CA PHE A 79 -0.68 1.11 -2.32
C PHE A 79 -2.16 0.82 -2.51
N ILE A 80 -2.58 -0.44 -2.33
CA ILE A 80 -3.98 -0.87 -2.50
C ILE A 80 -4.56 -1.11 -1.12
N LEU A 81 -5.53 -0.30 -0.75
CA LEU A 81 -6.00 -0.14 0.62
C LEU A 81 -7.49 -0.46 0.74
N PRO A 82 -7.90 -1.39 1.61
CA PRO A 82 -9.30 -1.44 2.02
C PRO A 82 -9.58 -0.27 2.97
N ASN A 83 -10.75 0.35 2.78
CA ASN A 83 -11.26 1.36 3.71
C ASN A 83 -12.10 0.66 4.79
N TYR A 84 -11.72 0.84 6.04
CA TYR A 84 -12.47 0.38 7.21
C TYR A 84 -12.82 1.58 8.11
N CYS A 85 -14.13 1.83 8.31
CA CYS A 85 -14.62 2.95 9.11
C CYS A 85 -14.00 4.31 8.69
N ASP A 86 -13.88 4.54 7.39
CA ASP A 86 -13.30 5.72 6.78
C ASP A 86 -11.78 5.95 7.06
N TYR A 87 -11.06 4.88 7.41
CA TYR A 87 -9.61 4.89 7.62
C TYR A 87 -8.91 3.79 6.81
N PRO A 88 -7.61 3.97 6.52
CA PRO A 88 -6.75 2.87 6.08
C PRO A 88 -6.79 1.70 7.06
N CYS A 89 -6.59 0.49 6.56
CA CYS A 89 -6.57 -0.70 7.42
C CYS A 89 -5.35 -0.73 8.35
N ALA A 90 -5.43 -1.55 9.42
CA ALA A 90 -4.37 -1.69 10.42
C ALA A 90 -3.00 -2.04 9.79
N ASN A 91 -2.96 -2.90 8.78
CA ASN A 91 -1.72 -3.29 8.10
C ASN A 91 -0.97 -2.08 7.52
N TYR A 92 -1.69 -1.07 7.00
CA TYR A 92 -1.08 0.15 6.51
C TYR A 92 -0.46 0.98 7.63
N PHE A 93 -1.14 1.10 8.77
CA PHE A 93 -0.60 1.81 9.93
C PHE A 93 0.63 1.10 10.51
N VAL A 94 0.59 -0.24 10.63
CA VAL A 94 1.73 -1.02 11.10
C VAL A 94 2.93 -0.87 10.16
N PHE A 95 2.73 -0.91 8.84
CA PHE A 95 3.78 -0.65 7.85
C PHE A 95 4.42 0.73 8.04
N ASN A 96 3.62 1.78 8.22
CA ASN A 96 4.17 3.11 8.44
C ASN A 96 4.86 3.25 9.80
N GLU A 97 4.31 2.69 10.87
CA GLU A 97 4.92 2.69 12.19
C GLU A 97 6.30 2.02 12.18
N ARG A 98 6.39 0.87 11.53
CA ARG A 98 7.61 0.08 11.45
C ARG A 98 8.68 0.67 10.54
N SER A 99 8.32 1.52 9.60
CA SER A 99 9.25 2.16 8.68
C SER A 99 10.34 2.98 9.39
N GLN A 100 10.07 3.46 10.62
CA GLN A 100 11.06 4.16 11.44
C GLN A 100 12.35 3.34 11.63
N CYS A 101 12.23 2.04 11.90
CA CYS A 101 13.39 1.15 12.07
C CYS A 101 14.23 1.01 10.79
N TYR A 102 13.60 1.13 9.64
CA TYR A 102 14.26 1.03 8.35
C TYR A 102 15.05 2.30 8.00
N PHE A 103 14.48 3.46 8.27
CA PHE A 103 15.06 4.76 7.91
C PHE A 103 16.02 5.32 8.98
N GLN A 104 15.91 4.88 10.22
CA GLN A 104 16.71 5.42 11.32
C GLN A 104 18.23 5.25 11.05
N GLY A 105 18.95 6.37 11.06
CA GLY A 105 20.38 6.39 10.73
C GLY A 105 20.73 6.27 9.25
N HIS A 106 19.71 6.24 8.36
CA HIS A 106 19.85 6.06 6.92
C HIS A 106 19.06 7.12 6.13
N PRO A 107 19.46 8.41 6.20
CA PRO A 107 18.74 9.49 5.52
C PRO A 107 18.68 9.30 4.00
N GLU A 108 19.67 8.63 3.41
CA GLU A 108 19.71 8.28 1.98
C GLU A 108 18.56 7.34 1.57
N LEU A 109 18.17 6.40 2.45
CA LEU A 109 17.03 5.50 2.21
C LEU A 109 15.70 6.25 2.30
N LEU A 110 15.57 7.16 3.25
CA LEU A 110 14.39 8.00 3.38
C LEU A 110 14.23 8.88 2.13
N GLU A 111 15.30 9.54 1.71
CA GLU A 111 15.30 10.37 0.49
C GLU A 111 14.93 9.55 -0.75
N ALA A 112 15.49 8.36 -0.91
CA ALA A 112 15.17 7.46 -2.00
C ALA A 112 13.69 7.02 -1.96
N TYR A 113 13.17 6.67 -0.78
CA TYR A 113 11.77 6.32 -0.57
C TYR A 113 10.83 7.48 -0.94
N GLU A 114 11.16 8.71 -0.51
CA GLU A 114 10.33 9.89 -0.77
C GLU A 114 10.29 10.29 -2.26
N LYS A 115 11.37 10.05 -2.99
CA LYS A 115 11.46 10.32 -4.44
C LYS A 115 10.56 9.42 -5.27
N VAL A 116 10.27 8.19 -4.81
CA VAL A 116 9.41 7.28 -5.55
C VAL A 116 7.97 7.80 -5.55
N PRO A 117 7.35 8.04 -6.72
CA PRO A 117 5.93 8.38 -6.79
C PRO A 117 5.08 7.26 -6.20
N LYS A 118 4.08 7.64 -5.39
CA LYS A 118 3.16 6.71 -4.77
C LYS A 118 1.73 7.01 -5.21
N ARG A 119 1.01 5.97 -5.61
CA ARG A 119 -0.40 6.02 -5.98
C ARG A 119 -1.21 5.13 -5.05
N ALA A 120 -2.28 5.66 -4.49
CA ALA A 120 -3.18 4.90 -3.64
C ALA A 120 -4.44 4.50 -4.41
N ILE A 121 -4.83 3.22 -4.31
CA ILE A 121 -6.13 2.73 -4.79
C ILE A 121 -6.90 2.23 -3.59
N VAL A 122 -8.02 2.89 -3.31
CA VAL A 122 -8.83 2.65 -2.12
C VAL A 122 -10.13 1.95 -2.49
N VAL A 123 -10.43 0.83 -1.84
CA VAL A 123 -11.69 0.08 -2.02
C VAL A 123 -12.60 0.32 -0.84
N SER A 124 -13.79 0.86 -1.08
CA SER A 124 -14.74 1.26 -0.05
C SER A 124 -16.19 1.02 -0.42
N ASN A 125 -17.08 1.15 0.55
CA ASN A 125 -18.54 1.34 0.37
C ASN A 125 -18.99 2.78 0.69
N THR A 126 -18.10 3.62 1.22
CA THR A 126 -18.40 4.98 1.71
C THR A 126 -17.73 6.05 0.85
N ASN A 127 -17.78 7.30 1.31
CA ASN A 127 -17.16 8.43 0.65
C ASN A 127 -15.66 8.56 0.98
N GLU A 128 -14.96 9.42 0.26
CA GLU A 128 -13.50 9.54 0.30
C GLU A 128 -12.95 10.50 1.37
N ASP A 129 -13.78 11.40 1.91
CA ASP A 129 -13.31 12.60 2.63
C ASP A 129 -12.42 12.28 3.86
N ASN A 130 -12.91 11.44 4.76
CA ASN A 130 -12.15 11.09 5.97
C ASN A 130 -10.89 10.27 5.65
N PHE A 131 -10.97 9.41 4.65
CA PHE A 131 -9.86 8.57 4.23
C PHE A 131 -8.68 9.40 3.71
N LYS A 132 -8.96 10.39 2.88
CA LYS A 132 -7.94 11.32 2.36
C LYS A 132 -7.22 12.06 3.50
N THR A 133 -7.97 12.52 4.49
CA THR A 133 -7.39 13.18 5.66
C THR A 133 -6.45 12.26 6.42
N ALA A 134 -6.84 11.02 6.69
CA ALA A 134 -5.99 10.06 7.38
C ALA A 134 -4.72 9.69 6.58
N LEU A 135 -4.84 9.59 5.25
CA LEU A 135 -3.71 9.31 4.37
C LEU A 135 -2.71 10.48 4.31
N ALA A 136 -3.21 11.72 4.32
CA ALA A 136 -2.39 12.93 4.27
C ALA A 136 -1.46 13.09 5.48
N TYR A 137 -1.83 12.57 6.65
CA TYR A 137 -0.98 12.61 7.85
C TYR A 137 0.32 11.80 7.70
N GLN A 138 0.40 10.88 6.76
CA GLN A 138 1.50 9.93 6.63
C GLN A 138 2.30 10.13 5.34
N SER A 139 2.05 11.22 4.64
CA SER A 139 2.71 11.50 3.37
C SER A 139 3.10 12.98 3.32
N TYR A 140 4.37 13.29 3.13
CA TYR A 140 4.85 14.66 2.91
C TYR A 140 4.33 15.27 1.60
N LYS A 141 3.88 14.43 0.68
CA LYS A 141 3.19 14.83 -0.55
C LYS A 141 1.83 14.16 -0.59
N GLU A 142 0.83 14.91 -1.00
CA GLU A 142 -0.50 14.35 -1.22
C GLU A 142 -0.41 13.25 -2.28
N PRO A 143 -0.74 11.99 -1.95
CA PRO A 143 -0.65 10.90 -2.90
C PRO A 143 -1.74 11.04 -3.97
N ASP A 144 -1.45 10.62 -5.19
CA ASP A 144 -2.47 10.45 -6.23
C ASP A 144 -3.40 9.29 -5.82
N VAL A 145 -4.69 9.58 -5.64
CA VAL A 145 -5.67 8.62 -5.09
C VAL A 145 -6.75 8.30 -6.11
N LEU A 146 -6.97 7.01 -6.34
CA LEU A 146 -8.19 6.48 -6.95
C LEU A 146 -9.09 5.87 -5.88
N PHE A 147 -10.23 6.48 -5.62
CA PHE A 147 -11.20 5.98 -4.66
C PHE A 147 -12.29 5.19 -5.36
N LEU A 148 -12.30 3.88 -5.16
CA LEU A 148 -13.26 2.94 -5.75
C LEU A 148 -14.39 2.65 -4.76
N SER A 149 -15.42 3.48 -4.74
CA SER A 149 -16.66 3.15 -4.03
C SER A 149 -17.39 2.01 -4.75
N ALA A 150 -17.50 0.85 -4.12
CA ALA A 150 -18.16 -0.30 -4.73
C ALA A 150 -19.62 -0.01 -5.11
N LYS A 151 -20.31 0.87 -4.37
CA LYS A 151 -21.68 1.31 -4.69
C LYS A 151 -21.80 1.99 -6.05
N LYS A 152 -20.77 2.73 -6.50
CA LYS A 152 -20.74 3.36 -7.83
C LYS A 152 -20.89 2.33 -8.96
N TYR A 153 -20.46 1.10 -8.72
CA TYR A 153 -20.51 0.01 -9.68
C TYR A 153 -21.61 -1.02 -9.38
N GLY A 154 -22.58 -0.66 -8.54
CA GLY A 154 -23.66 -1.58 -8.14
C GLY A 154 -23.17 -2.80 -7.32
N LYS A 155 -22.00 -2.68 -6.70
CA LYS A 155 -21.35 -3.75 -5.95
C LYS A 155 -21.32 -3.46 -4.44
N VAL A 156 -20.91 -4.48 -3.67
CA VAL A 156 -20.60 -4.35 -2.24
C VAL A 156 -19.18 -4.84 -2.02
N SER A 157 -18.33 -4.03 -1.41
CA SER A 157 -16.88 -4.29 -1.33
C SER A 157 -16.53 -5.62 -0.66
N ILE A 158 -17.35 -6.09 0.28
CA ILE A 158 -17.13 -7.34 1.01
C ILE A 158 -17.27 -8.59 0.13
N ARG A 159 -17.97 -8.52 -1.00
CA ARG A 159 -18.15 -9.66 -1.90
C ARG A 159 -16.89 -10.02 -2.67
N GLY A 160 -16.00 -9.06 -2.87
CA GLY A 160 -14.75 -9.31 -3.61
C GLY A 160 -14.95 -9.43 -5.12
N ASP A 161 -16.03 -8.91 -5.67
CA ASP A 161 -16.42 -9.03 -7.08
C ASP A 161 -16.32 -7.69 -7.86
N LEU A 162 -15.64 -6.71 -7.32
CA LEU A 162 -15.53 -5.38 -7.95
C LEU A 162 -14.84 -5.45 -9.33
N MET A 163 -13.81 -6.27 -9.47
CA MET A 163 -13.07 -6.41 -10.73
C MET A 163 -13.80 -7.28 -11.79
N THR A 164 -15.01 -7.74 -11.52
CA THR A 164 -15.90 -8.29 -12.55
C THR A 164 -16.71 -7.21 -13.29
N ASP A 165 -16.67 -5.97 -12.81
CA ASP A 165 -17.30 -4.82 -13.45
C ASP A 165 -16.31 -4.14 -14.41
N GLU A 166 -16.69 -4.02 -15.68
CA GLU A 166 -15.83 -3.45 -16.74
C GLU A 166 -15.50 -1.97 -16.50
N ASN A 167 -16.42 -1.21 -15.89
CA ASN A 167 -16.16 0.20 -15.58
C ASN A 167 -15.14 0.33 -14.46
N ALA A 168 -15.21 -0.54 -13.44
CA ALA A 168 -14.20 -0.56 -12.36
C ALA A 168 -12.82 -0.93 -12.90
N VAL A 169 -12.73 -1.92 -13.78
CA VAL A 169 -11.47 -2.30 -14.47
C VAL A 169 -10.96 -1.14 -15.33
N ARG A 170 -11.84 -0.47 -16.08
CA ARG A 170 -11.48 0.70 -16.88
C ARG A 170 -10.96 1.86 -16.02
N ASP A 171 -11.59 2.15 -14.89
CA ASP A 171 -11.18 3.24 -14.00
C ASP A 171 -9.79 2.96 -13.39
N VAL A 172 -9.50 1.72 -12.98
CA VAL A 172 -8.14 1.29 -12.55
C VAL A 172 -7.13 1.45 -13.68
N THR A 173 -7.47 0.96 -14.88
CA THR A 173 -6.55 1.02 -16.04
C THR A 173 -6.28 2.47 -16.45
N ALA A 174 -7.29 3.33 -16.45
CA ALA A 174 -7.14 4.74 -16.73
C ALA A 174 -6.25 5.44 -15.68
N PHE A 175 -6.40 5.09 -14.42
CA PHE A 175 -5.56 5.62 -13.34
C PHE A 175 -4.08 5.22 -13.50
N MET A 176 -3.82 3.98 -13.93
CA MET A 176 -2.45 3.54 -14.21
C MET A 176 -1.76 4.35 -15.32
N ARG A 177 -2.52 4.80 -16.33
CA ARG A 177 -2.02 5.55 -17.49
C ARG A 177 -1.81 7.05 -17.25
N LYS A 178 -2.21 7.57 -16.10
CA LYS A 178 -1.93 8.97 -15.77
C LYS A 178 -0.41 9.22 -15.80
N PRO A 179 0.04 10.39 -16.27
CA PRO A 179 1.43 10.82 -16.14
C PRO A 179 1.85 10.83 -14.65
N LEU A 180 3.14 10.62 -14.39
CA LEU A 180 3.75 10.73 -13.06
C LEU A 180 3.98 12.19 -12.68
#